data_5c8156c902b21cf3e7a7fd73c9e7c7bc
#
_entry.id   5c8156c902b21cf3e7a7fd73c9e7c7bc
#
_cell.length_a   1.000
_cell.length_b   1.000
_cell.length_c   1.000
_cell.angle_alpha   90.00
_cell.angle_beta   90.00
_cell.angle_gamma   90.00
#
_symmetry.space_group_name_H-M   'P 1'
#
loop_
_entity.id
_entity.type
_entity.pdbx_description
1 polymer ?
#
loop_
_entity_poly.entity_id
_entity_poly.type
_entity_poly.pdbx_seq_one_letter_code
_entity_poly.pdbx_strand_id
1 'polypeptide(L)'
;NDYVREQLIDALDARQVADIASELDTDDAVAIIEDMDVEDQREVLRAMEPDDRAAIEEALSYPEESAGRLMQRDLVAVPEHMTVGQVIDYLRDNGDLTRDFWEIFVVDEGHKPIGTCQLSWVLTCPRGIAMADLMKREQTLIPVDMDQEEVALRFQKYALISAAVVD
;
A
#
# COMPACT_ATOMS: atom_id res chain seq x y z
N ASN A 1 -12.54 18.15 -6.58
CA ASN A 1 -13.46 19.13 -6.04
C ASN A 1 -14.37 18.41 -5.03
N ASP A 2 -14.08 18.58 -3.74
CA ASP A 2 -14.67 17.84 -2.62
C ASP A 2 -16.20 17.97 -2.60
N TYR A 3 -16.73 19.14 -2.92
CA TYR A 3 -18.18 19.38 -3.03
C TYR A 3 -18.90 18.50 -4.06
N VAL A 4 -18.29 18.21 -5.19
CA VAL A 4 -18.88 17.32 -6.21
C VAL A 4 -18.78 15.85 -5.75
N ARG A 5 -17.71 15.50 -5.04
CA ARG A 5 -17.53 14.17 -4.46
C ARG A 5 -18.58 13.88 -3.41
N GLU A 6 -18.80 14.80 -2.46
CA GLU A 6 -19.86 14.68 -1.45
C GLU A 6 -21.25 14.50 -2.06
N GLN A 7 -21.62 15.34 -3.04
CA GLN A 7 -22.94 15.23 -3.70
C GLN A 7 -23.12 13.93 -4.48
N LEU A 8 -22.05 13.37 -5.05
CA LEU A 8 -22.11 12.08 -5.74
C LEU A 8 -22.29 10.92 -4.76
N ILE A 9 -21.59 10.95 -3.61
CA ILE A 9 -21.67 9.93 -2.57
C ILE A 9 -23.06 9.94 -1.93
N ASP A 10 -23.63 11.09 -1.63
CA ASP A 10 -25.00 11.24 -1.08
C ASP A 10 -26.10 10.69 -2.01
N ALA A 11 -25.81 10.61 -3.31
CA ALA A 11 -26.76 10.10 -4.31
C ALA A 11 -26.67 8.58 -4.52
N LEU A 12 -25.65 7.91 -3.96
CA LEU A 12 -25.39 6.47 -4.09
C LEU A 12 -25.87 5.72 -2.87
N ASP A 13 -26.33 4.47 -3.07
CA ASP A 13 -26.58 3.59 -1.92
C ASP A 13 -25.28 2.98 -1.38
N ALA A 14 -25.35 2.44 -0.15
CA ALA A 14 -24.18 1.88 0.54
C ALA A 14 -23.46 0.79 -0.27
N ARG A 15 -24.19 0.01 -1.07
CA ARG A 15 -23.61 -1.05 -1.89
C ARG A 15 -22.84 -0.48 -3.07
N GLN A 16 -23.37 0.55 -3.71
CA GLN A 16 -22.69 1.23 -4.82
C GLN A 16 -21.40 1.93 -4.33
N VAL A 17 -21.43 2.54 -3.15
CA VAL A 17 -20.23 3.13 -2.54
C VAL A 17 -19.22 2.04 -2.19
N ALA A 18 -19.64 0.90 -1.64
CA ALA A 18 -18.78 -0.23 -1.34
C ALA A 18 -18.11 -0.79 -2.61
N ASP A 19 -18.87 -0.96 -3.68
CA ASP A 19 -18.35 -1.45 -4.98
C ASP A 19 -17.29 -0.48 -5.54
N ILE A 20 -17.53 0.83 -5.45
CA ILE A 20 -16.56 1.85 -5.87
C ILE A 20 -15.31 1.83 -5.00
N ALA A 21 -15.49 1.80 -3.68
CA ALA A 21 -14.37 1.78 -2.72
C ALA A 21 -13.47 0.55 -2.87
N SER A 22 -14.04 -0.60 -3.23
CA SER A 22 -13.28 -1.84 -3.48
C SER A 22 -12.43 -1.80 -4.76
N GLU A 23 -12.70 -0.87 -5.68
CA GLU A 23 -11.91 -0.66 -6.91
C GLU A 23 -10.82 0.41 -6.73
N LEU A 24 -10.81 1.13 -5.61
CA LEU A 24 -9.83 2.18 -5.31
C LEU A 24 -8.67 1.65 -4.49
N ASP A 25 -7.55 2.40 -4.50
CA ASP A 25 -6.47 2.19 -3.54
C ASP A 25 -7.00 2.42 -2.10
N THR A 26 -6.42 1.74 -1.12
CA THR A 26 -6.92 1.75 0.27
C THR A 26 -7.02 3.17 0.85
N ASP A 27 -6.03 4.02 0.60
CA ASP A 27 -6.00 5.41 1.05
C ASP A 27 -7.12 6.26 0.43
N ASP A 28 -7.41 6.09 -0.85
CA ASP A 28 -8.51 6.77 -1.53
C ASP A 28 -9.88 6.27 -1.03
N ALA A 29 -10.03 4.96 -0.80
CA ALA A 29 -11.24 4.39 -0.24
C ALA A 29 -11.48 4.91 1.20
N VAL A 30 -10.44 4.98 2.02
CA VAL A 30 -10.50 5.53 3.37
C VAL A 30 -10.93 7.00 3.34
N ALA A 31 -10.34 7.82 2.46
CA ALA A 31 -10.68 9.23 2.34
C ALA A 31 -12.15 9.48 1.94
N ILE A 32 -12.78 8.53 1.23
CA ILE A 32 -14.21 8.61 0.92
C ILE A 32 -15.05 8.24 2.14
N ILE A 33 -14.68 7.17 2.83
CA ILE A 33 -15.49 6.60 3.92
C ILE A 33 -15.39 7.45 5.19
N GLU A 34 -14.23 8.03 5.51
CA GLU A 34 -14.05 8.84 6.72
C GLU A 34 -14.88 10.12 6.73
N ASP A 35 -15.20 10.68 5.54
CA ASP A 35 -16.05 11.87 5.40
C ASP A 35 -17.56 11.57 5.57
N MET A 36 -17.97 10.29 5.64
CA MET A 36 -19.36 9.88 5.78
C MET A 36 -19.82 9.86 7.23
N ASP A 37 -21.13 9.98 7.46
CA ASP A 37 -21.73 9.76 8.78
C ASP A 37 -21.47 8.32 9.29
N VAL A 38 -21.35 8.16 10.60
CA VAL A 38 -21.00 6.85 11.24
C VAL A 38 -21.96 5.72 10.85
N GLU A 39 -23.26 6.02 10.63
CA GLU A 39 -24.23 5.01 10.20
C GLU A 39 -23.96 4.56 8.77
N ASP A 40 -23.71 5.50 7.88
CA ASP A 40 -23.41 5.25 6.48
C ASP A 40 -22.06 4.51 6.31
N GLN A 41 -21.03 4.91 7.08
CA GLN A 41 -19.77 4.16 7.15
C GLN A 41 -19.98 2.68 7.46
N ARG A 42 -20.82 2.39 8.49
CA ARG A 42 -21.11 1.00 8.89
C ARG A 42 -21.85 0.23 7.81
N GLU A 43 -22.76 0.86 7.11
CA GLU A 43 -23.52 0.23 6.04
C GLU A 43 -22.60 -0.09 4.84
N VAL A 44 -21.75 0.84 4.45
CA VAL A 44 -20.75 0.65 3.39
C VAL A 44 -19.79 -0.49 3.75
N LEU A 45 -19.19 -0.45 4.94
CA LEU A 45 -18.26 -1.48 5.39
C LEU A 45 -18.91 -2.88 5.47
N ARG A 46 -20.19 -2.96 5.81
CA ARG A 46 -20.93 -4.25 5.80
C ARG A 46 -21.20 -4.78 4.41
N ALA A 47 -21.30 -3.89 3.43
CA ALA A 47 -21.55 -4.26 2.04
C ALA A 47 -20.28 -4.68 1.29
N MET A 48 -19.08 -4.37 1.83
CA MET A 48 -17.78 -4.72 1.26
C MET A 48 -17.41 -6.19 1.47
N GLU A 49 -16.56 -6.71 0.58
CA GLU A 49 -15.92 -8.00 0.78
C GLU A 49 -15.07 -8.00 2.08
N PRO A 50 -14.93 -9.16 2.76
CA PRO A 50 -14.27 -9.23 4.08
C PRO A 50 -12.84 -8.72 4.10
N ASP A 51 -12.07 -8.95 3.05
CA ASP A 51 -10.65 -8.56 2.97
C ASP A 51 -10.50 -7.05 2.78
N ASP A 52 -11.30 -6.44 1.90
CA ASP A 52 -11.33 -4.99 1.67
C ASP A 52 -11.79 -4.26 2.92
N ARG A 53 -12.87 -4.76 3.53
CA ARG A 53 -13.37 -4.21 4.79
C ARG A 53 -12.32 -4.23 5.88
N ALA A 54 -11.60 -5.34 6.07
CA ALA A 54 -10.56 -5.46 7.10
C ALA A 54 -9.42 -4.45 6.85
N ALA A 55 -9.01 -4.26 5.59
CA ALA A 55 -7.99 -3.29 5.22
C ALA A 55 -8.40 -1.84 5.56
N ILE A 56 -9.65 -1.47 5.26
CA ILE A 56 -10.17 -0.13 5.55
C ILE A 56 -10.39 0.07 7.04
N GLU A 57 -10.96 -0.90 7.76
CA GLU A 57 -11.14 -0.83 9.22
C GLU A 57 -9.80 -0.68 9.95
N GLU A 58 -8.76 -1.38 9.50
CA GLU A 58 -7.42 -1.21 10.04
C GLU A 58 -6.85 0.18 9.75
N ALA A 59 -6.96 0.68 8.51
CA ALA A 59 -6.53 2.03 8.17
C ALA A 59 -7.26 3.09 9.00
N LEU A 60 -8.57 2.97 9.18
CA LEU A 60 -9.38 3.86 10.03
C LEU A 60 -9.01 3.79 11.52
N SER A 61 -8.33 2.74 11.98
CA SER A 61 -7.84 2.62 13.36
C SER A 61 -6.62 3.49 13.67
N TYR A 62 -5.87 3.91 12.64
CA TYR A 62 -4.73 4.79 12.80
C TYR A 62 -5.19 6.26 12.98
N PRO A 63 -4.37 7.10 13.64
CA PRO A 63 -4.68 8.54 13.76
C PRO A 63 -4.87 9.20 12.40
N GLU A 64 -5.77 10.17 12.33
CA GLU A 64 -5.88 11.04 11.15
C GLU A 64 -4.52 11.67 10.83
N GLU A 65 -4.25 11.90 9.55
CA GLU A 65 -2.98 12.49 9.09
C GLU A 65 -1.71 11.68 9.41
N SER A 66 -1.84 10.42 9.84
CA SER A 66 -0.70 9.53 10.07
C SER A 66 -0.29 8.74 8.82
N ALA A 67 0.96 8.26 8.80
CA ALA A 67 1.47 7.39 7.74
C ALA A 67 0.61 6.13 7.55
N GLY A 68 0.13 5.53 8.64
CA GLY A 68 -0.74 4.35 8.60
C GLY A 68 -2.09 4.62 7.93
N ARG A 69 -2.63 5.85 8.07
CA ARG A 69 -3.85 6.26 7.40
C ARG A 69 -3.67 6.43 5.88
N LEU A 70 -2.50 6.86 5.44
CA LEU A 70 -2.17 7.21 4.06
C LEU A 70 -1.42 6.11 3.31
N MET A 71 -1.05 5.01 3.97
CA MET A 71 -0.30 3.93 3.32
C MET A 71 -1.18 3.13 2.37
N GLN A 72 -0.59 2.74 1.24
CA GLN A 72 -1.15 1.73 0.34
C GLN A 72 -0.76 0.33 0.82
N ARG A 73 -1.65 -0.64 0.64
CA ARG A 73 -1.38 -2.03 0.98
C ARG A 73 -0.87 -2.85 -0.18
N ASP A 74 -1.12 -2.38 -1.38
CA ASP A 74 -0.68 -3.03 -2.61
C ASP A 74 0.81 -2.80 -2.84
N LEU A 75 1.61 -3.72 -2.37
CA LEU A 75 3.06 -3.70 -2.49
C LEU A 75 3.59 -5.04 -2.97
N VAL A 76 4.75 -5.03 -3.60
CA VAL A 76 5.50 -6.23 -3.95
C VAL A 76 6.58 -6.47 -2.91
N ALA A 77 6.41 -7.52 -2.11
CA ALA A 77 7.39 -7.97 -1.13
C ALA A 77 7.82 -9.41 -1.41
N VAL A 78 9.11 -9.67 -1.39
CA VAL A 78 9.69 -10.97 -1.67
C VAL A 78 10.71 -11.39 -0.61
N PRO A 79 10.81 -12.67 -0.26
CA PRO A 79 11.82 -13.17 0.67
C PRO A 79 13.24 -12.98 0.14
N GLU A 80 14.19 -12.70 1.03
CA GLU A 80 15.59 -12.44 0.69
C GLU A 80 16.29 -13.61 -0.03
N HIS A 81 15.85 -14.84 0.19
CA HIS A 81 16.42 -16.04 -0.42
C HIS A 81 15.94 -16.28 -1.87
N MET A 82 14.88 -15.61 -2.32
CA MET A 82 14.44 -15.72 -3.72
C MET A 82 15.53 -15.23 -4.67
N THR A 83 15.68 -15.93 -5.80
CA THR A 83 16.54 -15.43 -6.88
C THR A 83 15.79 -14.46 -7.77
N VAL A 84 16.53 -13.63 -8.51
CA VAL A 84 15.99 -12.72 -9.52
C VAL A 84 15.03 -13.46 -10.48
N GLY A 85 15.43 -14.66 -10.92
CA GLY A 85 14.59 -15.48 -11.81
C GLY A 85 13.27 -15.89 -11.18
N GLN A 86 13.29 -16.28 -9.91
CA GLN A 86 12.07 -16.64 -9.16
C GLN A 86 11.16 -15.41 -8.94
N VAL A 87 11.74 -14.24 -8.69
CA VAL A 87 10.96 -12.99 -8.57
C VAL A 87 10.27 -12.65 -9.90
N ILE A 88 10.99 -12.74 -11.03
CA ILE A 88 10.41 -12.49 -12.35
C ILE A 88 9.26 -13.47 -12.64
N ASP A 89 9.46 -14.74 -12.33
CA ASP A 89 8.43 -15.77 -12.54
C ASP A 89 7.22 -15.51 -11.61
N TYR A 90 7.45 -15.17 -10.35
CA TYR A 90 6.42 -14.79 -9.39
C TYR A 90 5.57 -13.60 -9.89
N LEU A 91 6.20 -12.53 -10.40
CA LEU A 91 5.50 -11.36 -10.94
C LEU A 91 4.67 -11.70 -12.19
N ARG A 92 5.11 -12.65 -12.99
CA ARG A 92 4.37 -13.10 -14.18
C ARG A 92 3.18 -13.98 -13.85
N ASP A 93 3.34 -14.83 -12.84
CA ASP A 93 2.31 -15.81 -12.45
C ASP A 93 1.20 -15.18 -11.60
N ASN A 94 1.47 -14.03 -10.96
CA ASN A 94 0.51 -13.32 -10.13
C ASN A 94 0.06 -12.03 -10.83
N GLY A 95 -0.83 -12.18 -11.81
CA GLY A 95 -1.37 -11.05 -12.61
C GLY A 95 -2.23 -10.06 -11.83
N ASP A 96 -2.66 -10.43 -10.62
CA ASP A 96 -3.48 -9.61 -9.72
C ASP A 96 -2.63 -8.71 -8.80
N LEU A 97 -1.31 -8.83 -8.86
CA LEU A 97 -0.43 -7.90 -8.17
C LEU A 97 -0.57 -6.50 -8.75
N THR A 98 -0.37 -5.49 -7.89
CA THR A 98 -0.31 -4.10 -8.35
C THR A 98 0.67 -3.95 -9.51
N ARG A 99 0.28 -3.20 -10.54
CA ARG A 99 1.12 -2.92 -11.71
C ARG A 99 1.90 -1.62 -11.58
N ASP A 100 1.51 -0.78 -10.62
CA ASP A 100 2.06 0.55 -10.40
C ASP A 100 3.11 0.53 -9.29
N PHE A 101 4.20 -0.25 -9.48
CA PHE A 101 5.31 -0.30 -8.53
C PHE A 101 6.66 -0.09 -9.22
N TRP A 102 7.58 0.53 -8.51
CA TRP A 102 8.95 0.82 -8.96
C TRP A 102 9.99 0.11 -8.12
N GLU A 103 9.65 -0.19 -6.88
CA GLU A 103 10.50 -0.88 -5.92
C GLU A 103 9.85 -2.17 -5.44
N ILE A 104 10.71 -3.16 -5.24
CA ILE A 104 10.37 -4.44 -4.63
C ILE A 104 10.98 -4.44 -3.24
N PHE A 105 10.15 -4.65 -2.23
CA PHE A 105 10.61 -4.78 -0.85
C PHE A 105 11.13 -6.19 -0.61
N VAL A 106 12.28 -6.28 0.03
CA VAL A 106 12.87 -7.57 0.43
C VAL A 106 12.65 -7.75 1.92
N VAL A 107 12.09 -8.89 2.30
CA VAL A 107 11.73 -9.20 3.69
C VAL A 107 12.48 -10.42 4.19
N ASP A 108 12.69 -10.47 5.51
CA ASP A 108 13.21 -11.64 6.21
C ASP A 108 12.11 -12.69 6.46
N GLU A 109 12.45 -13.77 7.16
CA GLU A 109 11.51 -14.84 7.52
C GLU A 109 10.36 -14.36 8.41
N GLY A 110 10.52 -13.27 9.12
CA GLY A 110 9.51 -12.61 9.95
C GLY A 110 8.67 -11.57 9.21
N HIS A 111 8.79 -11.48 7.89
CA HIS A 111 8.15 -10.45 7.03
C HIS A 111 8.60 -9.01 7.34
N LYS A 112 9.74 -8.86 8.00
CA LYS A 112 10.31 -7.56 8.29
C LYS A 112 11.09 -7.04 7.09
N PRO A 113 10.87 -5.78 6.64
CA PRO A 113 11.60 -5.22 5.51
C PRO A 113 13.08 -5.03 5.87
N ILE A 114 13.96 -5.63 5.08
CA ILE A 114 15.41 -5.62 5.26
C ILE A 114 16.17 -4.94 4.13
N GLY A 115 15.47 -4.60 3.05
CA GLY A 115 16.03 -3.88 1.92
C GLY A 115 15.02 -3.63 0.81
N THR A 116 15.46 -2.89 -0.19
CA THR A 116 14.67 -2.60 -1.39
C THR A 116 15.47 -2.89 -2.65
N CYS A 117 14.79 -3.21 -3.72
CA CYS A 117 15.36 -3.41 -5.02
C CYS A 117 14.52 -2.73 -6.10
N GLN A 118 15.13 -1.91 -6.92
CA GLN A 118 14.41 -1.31 -8.05
C GLN A 118 14.04 -2.38 -9.08
N LEU A 119 12.86 -2.31 -9.64
CA LEU A 119 12.40 -3.23 -10.69
C LEU A 119 13.38 -3.31 -11.86
N SER A 120 13.99 -2.18 -12.25
CA SER A 120 15.01 -2.13 -13.31
C SER A 120 16.23 -3.01 -13.01
N TRP A 121 16.65 -3.13 -11.76
CA TRP A 121 17.77 -4.00 -11.37
C TRP A 121 17.40 -5.47 -11.51
N VAL A 122 16.21 -5.85 -11.10
CA VAL A 122 15.69 -7.23 -11.26
C VAL A 122 15.66 -7.62 -12.74
N LEU A 123 15.23 -6.71 -13.61
CA LEU A 123 15.14 -6.98 -15.05
C LEU A 123 16.50 -7.06 -15.75
N THR A 124 17.55 -6.41 -15.21
CA THR A 124 18.87 -6.32 -15.83
C THR A 124 19.92 -7.25 -15.23
N CYS A 125 19.64 -7.85 -14.07
CA CYS A 125 20.55 -8.77 -13.40
C CYS A 125 20.34 -10.23 -13.83
N PRO A 126 21.41 -11.08 -13.74
CA PRO A 126 21.30 -12.50 -14.02
C PRO A 126 20.29 -13.19 -13.11
N ARG A 127 19.52 -14.13 -13.67
CA ARG A 127 18.43 -14.82 -12.97
C ARG A 127 18.85 -15.61 -11.72
N GLY A 128 20.11 -16.01 -11.62
CA GLY A 128 20.62 -16.81 -10.51
C GLY A 128 21.04 -16.03 -9.26
N ILE A 129 21.03 -14.69 -9.31
CA ILE A 129 21.42 -13.85 -8.16
C ILE A 129 20.29 -13.84 -7.13
N ALA A 130 20.64 -14.02 -5.84
CA ALA A 130 19.68 -13.90 -4.75
C ALA A 130 19.31 -12.44 -4.50
N MET A 131 18.07 -12.17 -4.10
CA MET A 131 17.61 -10.82 -3.75
C MET A 131 18.42 -10.21 -2.61
N ALA A 132 18.88 -11.02 -1.66
CA ALA A 132 19.78 -10.61 -0.58
C ALA A 132 21.10 -9.97 -1.07
N ASP A 133 21.60 -10.40 -2.23
CA ASP A 133 22.84 -9.89 -2.83
C ASP A 133 22.61 -8.68 -3.74
N LEU A 134 21.40 -8.50 -4.25
CA LEU A 134 21.03 -7.41 -5.14
C LEU A 134 20.45 -6.21 -4.41
N MET A 135 19.75 -6.42 -3.29
CA MET A 135 19.01 -5.39 -2.57
C MET A 135 19.92 -4.29 -2.02
N LYS A 136 19.38 -3.07 -1.96
CA LYS A 136 19.91 -1.98 -1.18
C LYS A 136 19.43 -2.12 0.27
N ARG A 137 20.35 -2.27 1.20
CA ARG A 137 20.05 -2.45 2.65
C ARG A 137 19.72 -1.13 3.36
N GLU A 138 20.27 -0.03 2.86
CA GLU A 138 19.91 1.30 3.36
C GLU A 138 18.52 1.66 2.87
N GLN A 139 17.59 1.73 3.81
CA GLN A 139 16.20 2.10 3.54
C GLN A 139 15.69 3.04 4.63
N THR A 140 14.72 3.86 4.27
CA THR A 140 13.99 4.68 5.22
C THR A 140 12.71 3.95 5.60
N LEU A 141 12.55 3.62 6.87
CA LEU A 141 11.32 3.04 7.41
C LEU A 141 10.48 4.15 8.02
N ILE A 142 9.19 4.11 7.80
CA ILE A 142 8.22 5.08 8.30
C ILE A 142 7.34 4.38 9.34
N PRO A 143 7.36 4.78 10.62
CA PRO A 143 6.40 4.29 11.61
C PRO A 143 4.95 4.63 11.22
N VAL A 144 4.01 3.72 11.50
CA VAL A 144 2.58 3.92 11.16
C VAL A 144 1.96 5.17 11.79
N ASP A 145 2.46 5.59 12.95
CA ASP A 145 1.99 6.76 13.71
C ASP A 145 2.68 8.07 13.35
N MET A 146 3.62 8.04 12.38
CA MET A 146 4.31 9.25 11.94
C MET A 146 3.34 10.19 11.24
N ASP A 147 3.40 11.47 11.61
CA ASP A 147 2.62 12.53 10.99
C ASP A 147 2.97 12.73 9.51
N GLN A 148 1.95 12.97 8.67
CA GLN A 148 2.09 13.11 7.23
C GLN A 148 3.07 14.22 6.81
N GLU A 149 3.16 15.33 7.56
CA GLU A 149 4.10 16.41 7.25
C GLU A 149 5.54 15.96 7.46
N GLU A 150 5.81 15.17 8.52
CA GLU A 150 7.12 14.58 8.76
C GLU A 150 7.46 13.53 7.69
N VAL A 151 6.49 12.71 7.27
CA VAL A 151 6.65 11.78 6.14
C VAL A 151 7.05 12.54 4.88
N ALA A 152 6.33 13.60 4.53
CA ALA A 152 6.64 14.43 3.36
C ALA A 152 8.05 15.03 3.41
N LEU A 153 8.48 15.51 4.58
CA LEU A 153 9.82 16.02 4.79
C LEU A 153 10.91 14.95 4.59
N ARG A 154 10.65 13.71 5.04
CA ARG A 154 11.58 12.58 4.82
C ARG A 154 11.68 12.21 3.35
N PHE A 155 10.56 12.13 2.66
CA PHE A 155 10.52 11.88 1.21
C PHE A 155 11.33 12.93 0.46
N GLN A 156 11.16 14.22 0.78
CA GLN A 156 11.92 15.32 0.17
C GLN A 156 13.41 15.24 0.52
N LYS A 157 13.75 15.07 1.80
CA LYS A 157 15.14 15.06 2.28
C LYS A 157 15.97 13.94 1.69
N TYR A 158 15.38 12.76 1.54
CA TYR A 158 16.06 11.55 1.04
C TYR A 158 15.74 11.22 -0.42
N ALA A 159 14.98 12.09 -1.11
CA ALA A 159 14.52 11.88 -2.49
C ALA A 159 13.88 10.50 -2.70
N LEU A 160 12.98 10.10 -1.79
CA LEU A 160 12.32 8.81 -1.83
C LEU A 160 11.23 8.79 -2.89
N ILE A 161 11.07 7.65 -3.55
CA ILE A 161 9.93 7.34 -4.42
C ILE A 161 8.87 6.58 -3.63
N SER A 162 9.32 5.68 -2.77
CA SER A 162 8.49 4.89 -1.87
C SER A 162 9.24 4.61 -0.54
N ALA A 163 8.51 4.23 0.48
CA ALA A 163 9.08 3.79 1.75
C ALA A 163 8.15 2.77 2.42
N ALA A 164 8.73 1.78 3.11
CA ALA A 164 7.94 0.85 3.88
C ALA A 164 7.40 1.52 5.15
N VAL A 165 6.10 1.38 5.38
CA VAL A 165 5.44 1.75 6.65
C VAL A 165 5.47 0.53 7.56
N VAL A 166 5.88 0.72 8.80
CA VAL A 166 6.09 -0.35 9.79
C VAL A 166 5.44 0.00 11.12
N ASP A 167 4.93 -0.99 11.83
CA ASP A 167 4.42 -0.94 13.20
C ASP A 167 5.49 -1.24 14.26
#